data_61d22ad1b8b13c85652f64c30955644e
#
_entry.id   61d22ad1b8b13c85652f64c30955644e
#
_cell.length_a   1.000
_cell.length_b   1.000
_cell.length_c   1.000
_cell.angle_alpha   90.00
_cell.angle_beta   90.00
_cell.angle_gamma   90.00
#
_symmetry.space_group_name_H-M   'P 1'
#
loop_
_entity.id
_entity.type
_entity.pdbx_description
1 polymer ?
#
loop_
_entity_poly.entity_id
_entity_poly.type
_entity_poly.pdbx_seq_one_letter_code
_entity_poly.pdbx_strand_id
1 'polypeptide(L)'
;MNNRNVLAVAAALMFGFSALHASAQKDPTVGGAAMYPTKNIVENAVNSKDHTTLVAAVKAAGLVETLEGPGPFTVFAPTNEAFDKLPAGTVDTLLKAENLGTLKKILTYHVVAGKMTSKDIAKKIKMGGGKATLTTVEGGTLTAMMDGGKLVLTDAKGGTSTVTIANVIQSNGVIHVVDTVLMPN
;
A
#
# COMPACT_ATOMS: atom_id res chain seq x y z
N MET A 1 2.80 57.75 -62.07
CA MET A 1 1.78 58.27 -61.09
C MET A 1 1.13 57.08 -60.47
N ASN A 2 1.03 57.10 -59.15
CA ASN A 2 0.38 56.16 -58.23
C ASN A 2 1.09 54.87 -57.85
N ASN A 3 1.93 55.03 -56.86
CA ASN A 3 2.38 53.98 -55.95
C ASN A 3 1.22 53.51 -55.06
N ARG A 4 1.01 52.22 -55.00
CA ARG A 4 0.21 51.62 -53.92
C ARG A 4 1.02 50.57 -53.23
N ASN A 5 1.55 50.98 -52.07
CA ASN A 5 2.21 50.11 -51.10
C ASN A 5 1.22 49.07 -50.57
N VAL A 6 1.53 47.81 -50.71
CA VAL A 6 0.86 46.72 -50.04
C VAL A 6 1.76 46.28 -48.88
N LEU A 7 1.42 46.67 -47.65
CA LEU A 7 2.04 46.14 -46.44
C LEU A 7 1.57 44.71 -46.25
N ALA A 8 2.50 43.76 -46.34
CA ALA A 8 2.28 42.39 -45.88
C ALA A 8 2.50 42.33 -44.37
N VAL A 9 1.42 42.15 -43.64
CA VAL A 9 1.46 41.88 -42.19
C VAL A 9 1.69 40.37 -42.01
N ALA A 10 2.91 40.01 -41.65
CA ALA A 10 3.26 38.64 -41.22
C ALA A 10 2.82 38.48 -39.79
N ALA A 11 1.70 37.78 -39.57
CA ALA A 11 1.29 37.34 -38.24
C ALA A 11 2.11 36.11 -37.82
N ALA A 12 3.11 36.34 -36.97
CA ALA A 12 3.87 35.24 -36.33
C ALA A 12 2.98 34.65 -35.25
N LEU A 13 2.41 33.46 -35.53
CA LEU A 13 1.76 32.61 -34.53
C LEU A 13 2.85 32.00 -33.65
N MET A 14 3.12 32.61 -32.51
CA MET A 14 3.88 31.97 -31.43
C MET A 14 3.01 30.87 -30.80
N PHE A 15 3.25 29.64 -31.22
CA PHE A 15 2.80 28.47 -30.47
C PHE A 15 3.59 28.42 -29.17
N GLY A 16 2.98 28.93 -28.09
CA GLY A 16 3.46 28.76 -26.75
C GLY A 16 3.40 27.27 -26.38
N PHE A 17 4.54 26.59 -26.44
CA PHE A 17 4.70 25.27 -25.88
C PHE A 17 4.64 25.41 -24.37
N SER A 18 3.44 25.32 -23.79
CA SER A 18 3.29 25.13 -22.36
C SER A 18 3.84 23.76 -22.02
N ALA A 19 5.11 23.73 -21.61
CA ALA A 19 5.68 22.56 -20.98
C ALA A 19 4.85 22.26 -19.74
N LEU A 20 3.97 21.26 -19.82
CA LEU A 20 3.40 20.66 -18.64
C LEU A 20 4.59 20.14 -17.81
N HIS A 21 4.93 20.88 -16.77
CA HIS A 21 5.79 20.39 -15.71
C HIS A 21 4.97 19.28 -15.03
N ALA A 22 5.13 18.05 -15.51
CA ALA A 22 4.77 16.90 -14.72
C ALA A 22 5.62 17.00 -13.44
N SER A 23 5.01 17.43 -12.34
CA SER A 23 5.60 17.30 -11.02
C SER A 23 5.95 15.83 -10.88
N ALA A 24 7.24 15.51 -10.98
CA ALA A 24 7.73 14.17 -10.68
C ALA A 24 7.34 13.90 -9.23
N GLN A 25 6.25 13.17 -9.05
CA GLN A 25 5.80 12.75 -7.74
C GLN A 25 6.90 11.84 -7.21
N LYS A 26 7.64 12.33 -6.21
CA LYS A 26 8.75 11.58 -5.62
C LYS A 26 8.18 10.27 -5.09
N ASP A 27 8.70 9.17 -5.58
CA ASP A 27 8.30 7.84 -5.13
C ASP A 27 8.47 7.73 -3.61
N PRO A 28 7.49 7.21 -2.87
CA PRO A 28 7.60 7.08 -1.43
C PRO A 28 8.77 6.17 -1.07
N THR A 29 9.50 6.53 -0.03
CA THR A 29 10.61 5.72 0.50
C THR A 29 10.11 4.93 1.71
N VAL A 30 10.35 3.62 1.70
CA VAL A 30 10.00 2.72 2.81
C VAL A 30 11.22 1.85 3.14
N GLY A 31 11.65 1.87 4.40
CA GLY A 31 12.83 1.12 4.82
C GLY A 31 14.11 1.50 4.07
N GLY A 32 14.24 2.79 3.71
CA GLY A 32 15.39 3.30 2.97
C GLY A 32 15.41 3.00 1.47
N ALA A 33 14.40 2.32 0.93
CA ALA A 33 14.27 2.02 -0.48
C ALA A 33 13.12 2.81 -1.14
N ALA A 34 13.35 3.32 -2.35
CA ALA A 34 12.29 3.92 -3.15
C ALA A 34 11.31 2.84 -3.62
N MET A 35 10.02 3.13 -3.52
CA MET A 35 8.94 2.24 -3.92
C MET A 35 8.37 2.69 -5.26
N TYR A 36 8.62 1.91 -6.30
CA TYR A 36 8.25 2.26 -7.66
C TYR A 36 6.86 1.78 -8.03
N PRO A 37 5.97 2.65 -8.52
CA PRO A 37 4.61 2.26 -8.91
C PRO A 37 4.56 1.34 -10.14
N THR A 38 5.68 1.18 -10.83
CA THR A 38 5.86 0.25 -11.96
C THR A 38 6.21 -1.17 -11.53
N LYS A 39 6.61 -1.37 -10.26
CA LYS A 39 6.93 -2.68 -9.67
C LYS A 39 5.74 -3.23 -8.89
N ASN A 40 5.67 -4.55 -8.78
CA ASN A 40 4.64 -5.19 -7.96
C ASN A 40 4.97 -5.11 -6.46
N ILE A 41 4.02 -5.57 -5.63
CA ILE A 41 4.12 -5.51 -4.17
C ILE A 41 5.37 -6.22 -3.66
N VAL A 42 5.68 -7.41 -4.19
CA VAL A 42 6.83 -8.21 -3.72
C VAL A 42 8.15 -7.62 -4.19
N GLU A 43 8.24 -7.21 -5.46
CA GLU A 43 9.45 -6.57 -6.02
C GLU A 43 9.88 -5.30 -5.28
N ASN A 44 8.94 -4.56 -4.74
CA ASN A 44 9.23 -3.39 -3.90
C ASN A 44 9.54 -3.80 -2.45
N ALA A 45 8.75 -4.69 -1.87
CA ALA A 45 8.90 -5.10 -0.47
C ALA A 45 10.28 -5.72 -0.18
N VAL A 46 10.84 -6.49 -1.11
CA VAL A 46 12.16 -7.14 -0.94
C VAL A 46 13.31 -6.13 -0.79
N ASN A 47 13.13 -4.90 -1.25
CA ASN A 47 14.13 -3.85 -1.13
C ASN A 47 14.00 -3.04 0.18
N SER A 48 12.91 -3.20 0.91
CA SER A 48 12.65 -2.49 2.16
C SER A 48 13.35 -3.17 3.33
N LYS A 49 14.23 -2.44 4.02
CA LYS A 49 14.89 -2.93 5.22
C LYS A 49 13.94 -3.11 6.41
N ASP A 50 12.81 -2.40 6.39
CA ASP A 50 11.81 -2.46 7.45
C ASP A 50 10.85 -3.64 7.32
N HIS A 51 10.89 -4.39 6.20
CA HIS A 51 9.97 -5.48 5.89
C HIS A 51 10.66 -6.83 5.65
N THR A 52 11.89 -7.00 6.14
CA THR A 52 12.65 -8.25 5.94
C THR A 52 11.95 -9.46 6.55
N THR A 53 11.36 -9.32 7.73
CA THR A 53 10.60 -10.38 8.42
C THR A 53 9.32 -10.72 7.64
N LEU A 54 8.60 -9.70 7.15
CA LEU A 54 7.40 -9.91 6.32
C LEU A 54 7.74 -10.66 5.03
N VAL A 55 8.80 -10.27 4.34
CA VAL A 55 9.26 -10.92 3.10
C VAL A 55 9.64 -12.38 3.36
N ALA A 56 10.37 -12.67 4.45
CA ALA A 56 10.70 -14.03 4.85
C ALA A 56 9.43 -14.86 5.13
N ALA A 57 8.45 -14.26 5.84
CA ALA A 57 7.18 -14.91 6.13
C ALA A 57 6.36 -15.21 4.86
N VAL A 58 6.29 -14.27 3.93
CA VAL A 58 5.58 -14.42 2.64
C VAL A 58 6.22 -15.55 1.81
N LYS A 59 7.55 -15.62 1.77
CA LYS A 59 8.28 -16.69 1.09
C LYS A 59 8.03 -18.05 1.75
N ALA A 60 8.13 -18.13 3.06
CA ALA A 60 7.89 -19.38 3.81
C ALA A 60 6.45 -19.88 3.64
N ALA A 61 5.48 -18.99 3.60
CA ALA A 61 4.07 -19.31 3.40
C ALA A 61 3.69 -19.64 1.94
N GLY A 62 4.63 -19.51 0.99
CA GLY A 62 4.37 -19.74 -0.44
C GLY A 62 3.40 -18.75 -1.07
N LEU A 63 3.35 -17.51 -0.55
CA LEU A 63 2.42 -16.48 -1.02
C LEU A 63 3.04 -15.50 -2.03
N VAL A 64 4.29 -15.69 -2.41
CA VAL A 64 5.00 -14.82 -3.36
C VAL A 64 4.23 -14.71 -4.67
N GLU A 65 3.96 -15.83 -5.33
CA GLU A 65 3.22 -15.85 -6.61
C GLU A 65 1.81 -15.25 -6.49
N THR A 66 1.14 -15.45 -5.34
CA THR A 66 -0.19 -14.87 -5.09
C THR A 66 -0.13 -13.36 -5.04
N LEU A 67 0.88 -12.80 -4.36
CA LEU A 67 1.06 -11.35 -4.21
C LEU A 67 1.72 -10.69 -5.43
N GLU A 68 2.37 -11.45 -6.30
CA GLU A 68 2.86 -11.01 -7.61
C GLU A 68 1.76 -11.05 -8.69
N GLY A 69 0.66 -11.73 -8.41
CA GLY A 69 -0.47 -11.85 -9.31
C GLY A 69 -1.08 -10.51 -9.72
N PRO A 70 -2.02 -10.52 -10.67
CA PRO A 70 -2.52 -9.30 -11.33
C PRO A 70 -3.34 -8.39 -10.42
N GLY A 71 -3.67 -8.80 -9.20
CA GLY A 71 -4.41 -7.99 -8.23
C GLY A 71 -5.79 -7.53 -8.73
N PRO A 72 -6.25 -6.35 -8.36
CA PRO A 72 -5.62 -5.41 -7.43
C PRO A 72 -5.70 -5.85 -5.97
N PHE A 73 -4.66 -5.50 -5.20
CA PHE A 73 -4.60 -5.80 -3.77
C PHE A 73 -4.38 -4.54 -2.93
N THR A 74 -4.90 -4.56 -1.70
CA THR A 74 -4.50 -3.63 -0.64
C THR A 74 -3.81 -4.44 0.43
N VAL A 75 -2.53 -4.15 0.68
CA VAL A 75 -1.72 -4.88 1.66
C VAL A 75 -1.40 -3.96 2.83
N PHE A 76 -1.76 -4.40 4.04
CA PHE A 76 -1.34 -3.78 5.28
C PHE A 76 -0.04 -4.45 5.74
N ALA A 77 1.11 -3.82 5.44
CA ALA A 77 2.44 -4.39 5.63
C ALA A 77 3.00 -4.04 7.00
N PRO A 78 3.07 -5.00 7.94
CA PRO A 78 3.71 -4.78 9.24
C PRO A 78 5.23 -4.69 9.09
N THR A 79 5.85 -3.75 9.82
CA THR A 79 7.29 -3.58 9.87
C THR A 79 7.96 -4.66 10.73
N ASN A 80 9.29 -4.78 10.66
CA ASN A 80 10.04 -5.66 11.55
C ASN A 80 9.70 -5.36 13.02
N GLU A 81 9.64 -4.07 13.40
CA GLU A 81 9.25 -3.62 14.73
C GLU A 81 7.83 -4.06 15.13
N ALA A 82 6.92 -4.16 14.15
CA ALA A 82 5.58 -4.69 14.39
C ALA A 82 5.62 -6.18 14.77
N PHE A 83 6.49 -6.95 14.14
CA PHE A 83 6.71 -8.35 14.51
C PHE A 83 7.40 -8.50 15.86
N ASP A 84 8.30 -7.57 16.22
CA ASP A 84 9.01 -7.57 17.53
C ASP A 84 8.05 -7.32 18.70
N LYS A 85 6.88 -6.72 18.46
CA LYS A 85 5.81 -6.59 19.47
C LYS A 85 5.11 -7.90 19.81
N LEU A 86 5.24 -8.92 18.98
CA LEU A 86 4.71 -10.24 19.26
C LEU A 86 5.51 -10.90 20.40
N PRO A 87 4.91 -11.82 21.19
CA PRO A 87 5.63 -12.56 22.21
C PRO A 87 6.90 -13.22 21.64
N ALA A 88 7.97 -13.22 22.41
CA ALA A 88 9.25 -13.79 22.00
C ALA A 88 9.09 -15.23 21.47
N GLY A 89 9.73 -15.52 20.33
CA GLY A 89 9.65 -16.82 19.66
C GLY A 89 8.38 -17.05 18.83
N THR A 90 7.41 -16.12 18.82
CA THR A 90 6.19 -16.28 18.01
C THR A 90 6.52 -16.33 16.52
N VAL A 91 7.38 -15.44 16.03
CA VAL A 91 7.78 -15.39 14.62
C VAL A 91 8.49 -16.68 14.23
N ASP A 92 9.46 -17.14 15.03
CA ASP A 92 10.19 -18.37 14.78
C ASP A 92 9.25 -19.58 14.79
N THR A 93 8.26 -19.59 15.67
CA THR A 93 7.25 -20.64 15.74
C THR A 93 6.35 -20.63 14.50
N LEU A 94 5.93 -19.46 14.03
CA LEU A 94 5.11 -19.33 12.81
C LEU A 94 5.85 -19.72 11.53
N LEU A 95 7.18 -19.57 11.50
CA LEU A 95 8.02 -19.96 10.36
C LEU A 95 8.29 -21.46 10.28
N LYS A 96 7.96 -22.23 11.33
CA LYS A 96 8.09 -23.69 11.30
C LYS A 96 7.10 -24.32 10.32
N ALA A 97 7.52 -25.40 9.66
CA ALA A 97 6.72 -26.10 8.66
C ALA A 97 5.32 -26.50 9.17
N GLU A 98 5.21 -26.90 10.43
CA GLU A 98 3.96 -27.28 11.10
C GLU A 98 2.98 -26.13 11.27
N ASN A 99 3.46 -24.87 11.25
CA ASN A 99 2.67 -23.65 11.49
C ASN A 99 2.46 -22.79 10.22
N LEU A 100 2.92 -23.24 9.06
CA LEU A 100 2.79 -22.49 7.81
C LEU A 100 1.33 -22.19 7.45
N GLY A 101 0.40 -23.06 7.81
CA GLY A 101 -1.03 -22.82 7.63
C GLY A 101 -1.51 -21.60 8.44
N THR A 102 -1.08 -21.51 9.69
CA THR A 102 -1.37 -20.36 10.57
C THR A 102 -0.69 -19.10 10.06
N LEU A 103 0.55 -19.18 9.63
CA LEU A 103 1.29 -18.07 9.02
C LEU A 103 0.58 -17.56 7.77
N LYS A 104 0.17 -18.45 6.89
CA LYS A 104 -0.59 -18.11 5.68
C LYS A 104 -1.91 -17.42 6.02
N LYS A 105 -2.63 -17.90 7.02
CA LYS A 105 -3.86 -17.29 7.53
C LYS A 105 -3.61 -15.86 8.00
N ILE A 106 -2.58 -15.64 8.81
CA ILE A 106 -2.20 -14.30 9.28
C ILE A 106 -1.84 -13.39 8.11
N LEU A 107 -1.00 -13.83 7.17
CA LEU A 107 -0.57 -13.02 6.04
C LEU A 107 -1.72 -12.65 5.10
N THR A 108 -2.62 -13.58 4.80
CA THR A 108 -3.79 -13.32 3.97
C THR A 108 -4.84 -12.44 4.69
N TYR A 109 -4.82 -12.43 6.02
CA TYR A 109 -5.61 -11.49 6.83
C TYR A 109 -5.13 -10.03 6.70
N HIS A 110 -3.87 -9.80 6.34
CA HIS A 110 -3.33 -8.46 6.05
C HIS A 110 -3.60 -8.00 4.62
N VAL A 111 -4.21 -8.83 3.79
CA VAL A 111 -4.50 -8.53 2.39
C VAL A 111 -5.99 -8.36 2.18
N VAL A 112 -6.39 -7.28 1.56
CA VAL A 112 -7.77 -6.99 1.16
C VAL A 112 -7.85 -6.96 -0.36
N ALA A 113 -8.85 -7.61 -0.93
CA ALA A 113 -9.10 -7.59 -2.37
C ALA A 113 -9.53 -6.18 -2.81
N GLY A 114 -8.98 -5.73 -3.93
CA GLY A 114 -9.22 -4.39 -4.45
C GLY A 114 -8.14 -3.39 -4.04
N LYS A 115 -7.95 -2.37 -4.86
CA LYS A 115 -7.03 -1.26 -4.58
C LYS A 115 -7.76 -0.16 -3.84
N MET A 116 -7.44 0.02 -2.57
CA MET A 116 -8.03 1.05 -1.71
C MET A 116 -6.95 1.99 -1.19
N THR A 117 -6.98 3.23 -1.62
CA THR A 117 -6.14 4.28 -1.04
C THR A 117 -6.67 4.69 0.34
N SER A 118 -5.85 5.41 1.10
CA SER A 118 -6.29 5.96 2.40
C SER A 118 -7.52 6.87 2.25
N LYS A 119 -7.66 7.55 1.10
CA LYS A 119 -8.85 8.37 0.79
C LYS A 119 -10.10 7.51 0.59
N ASP A 120 -9.96 6.37 -0.09
CA ASP A 120 -11.08 5.45 -0.33
C ASP A 120 -11.54 4.82 0.99
N ILE A 121 -10.59 4.42 1.84
CA ILE A 121 -10.87 3.91 3.18
C ILE A 121 -11.53 4.98 4.05
N ALA A 122 -10.99 6.21 4.06
CA ALA A 122 -11.58 7.33 4.80
C ALA A 122 -13.01 7.67 4.35
N LYS A 123 -13.28 7.59 3.04
CA LYS A 123 -14.63 7.76 2.49
C LYS A 123 -15.58 6.67 2.99
N LYS A 124 -15.13 5.40 2.99
CA LYS A 124 -15.91 4.29 3.56
C LYS A 124 -16.18 4.49 5.06
N ILE A 125 -15.18 4.93 5.83
CA ILE A 125 -15.32 5.24 7.26
C ILE A 125 -16.38 6.33 7.46
N LYS A 126 -16.32 7.41 6.68
CA LYS A 126 -17.31 8.49 6.76
C LYS A 126 -18.72 8.01 6.44
N MET A 127 -18.88 7.20 5.40
CA MET A 127 -20.17 6.62 5.00
C MET A 127 -20.70 5.62 6.04
N GLY A 128 -19.81 4.92 6.74
CA GLY A 128 -20.12 3.94 7.79
C GLY A 128 -20.29 4.54 9.19
N GLY A 129 -20.47 5.86 9.31
CA GLY A 129 -20.70 6.50 10.62
C GLY A 129 -19.46 6.49 11.54
N GLY A 130 -18.26 6.58 10.97
CA GLY A 130 -17.00 6.63 11.72
C GLY A 130 -16.19 5.33 11.71
N LYS A 131 -16.72 4.26 11.12
CA LYS A 131 -16.06 2.96 10.97
C LYS A 131 -16.32 2.36 9.60
N ALA A 132 -15.36 1.60 9.09
CA ALA A 132 -15.52 0.81 7.86
C ALA A 132 -15.07 -0.62 8.10
N THR A 133 -15.85 -1.57 7.60
CA THR A 133 -15.46 -2.99 7.60
C THR A 133 -14.77 -3.31 6.28
N LEU A 134 -13.59 -3.90 6.35
CA LEU A 134 -12.81 -4.36 5.21
C LEU A 134 -12.74 -5.89 5.26
N THR A 135 -13.17 -6.55 4.20
CA THR A 135 -13.07 -8.01 4.10
C THR A 135 -11.69 -8.40 3.60
N THR A 136 -11.02 -9.28 4.32
CA THR A 136 -9.67 -9.76 3.97
C THR A 136 -9.72 -10.96 3.03
N VAL A 137 -8.62 -11.26 2.36
CA VAL A 137 -8.48 -12.42 1.47
C VAL A 137 -8.60 -13.74 2.24
N GLU A 138 -8.26 -13.72 3.52
CA GLU A 138 -8.46 -14.86 4.44
C GLU A 138 -9.95 -15.15 4.68
N GLY A 139 -10.83 -14.16 4.49
CA GLY A 139 -12.27 -14.25 4.71
C GLY A 139 -12.73 -13.57 6.00
N GLY A 140 -11.82 -13.15 6.85
CA GLY A 140 -12.11 -12.36 8.04
C GLY A 140 -12.35 -10.89 7.73
N THR A 141 -12.54 -10.09 8.77
CA THR A 141 -12.79 -8.66 8.65
C THR A 141 -11.83 -7.84 9.49
N LEU A 142 -11.45 -6.68 8.96
CA LEU A 142 -10.77 -5.60 9.67
C LEU A 142 -11.72 -4.42 9.83
N THR A 143 -11.73 -3.81 10.98
CA THR A 143 -12.45 -2.55 11.19
C THR A 143 -11.48 -1.38 11.06
N ALA A 144 -11.74 -0.49 10.12
CA ALA A 144 -10.96 0.72 9.92
C ALA A 144 -11.68 1.92 10.53
N MET A 145 -10.93 2.79 11.19
CA MET A 145 -11.41 4.06 11.75
C MET A 145 -10.33 5.14 11.62
N MET A 146 -10.75 6.39 11.74
CA MET A 146 -9.81 7.51 11.86
C MET A 146 -9.67 7.90 13.33
N ASP A 147 -8.45 7.97 13.80
CA ASP A 147 -8.11 8.44 15.14
C ASP A 147 -6.98 9.47 15.06
N GLY A 148 -7.22 10.68 15.56
CA GLY A 148 -6.25 11.78 15.50
C GLY A 148 -5.69 12.09 14.10
N GLY A 149 -6.49 11.85 13.04
CA GLY A 149 -6.06 12.02 11.65
C GLY A 149 -5.26 10.84 11.08
N LYS A 150 -5.04 9.79 11.86
CA LYS A 150 -4.38 8.55 11.42
C LYS A 150 -5.42 7.48 11.13
N LEU A 151 -5.10 6.63 10.17
CA LEU A 151 -5.90 5.44 9.89
C LEU A 151 -5.50 4.33 10.87
N VAL A 152 -6.44 3.86 11.64
CA VAL A 152 -6.28 2.78 12.61
C VAL A 152 -7.13 1.59 12.18
N LEU A 153 -6.54 0.41 12.23
CA LEU A 153 -7.19 -0.85 11.96
C LEU A 153 -7.38 -1.61 13.27
N THR A 154 -8.53 -2.24 13.41
CA THR A 154 -8.82 -3.14 14.54
C THR A 154 -9.05 -4.53 13.98
N ASP A 155 -8.37 -5.51 14.53
CA ASP A 155 -8.50 -6.91 14.15
C ASP A 155 -9.66 -7.62 14.87
N ALA A 156 -9.88 -8.88 14.54
CA ALA A 156 -10.95 -9.68 15.11
C ALA A 156 -10.78 -9.98 16.60
N LYS A 157 -9.57 -9.86 17.15
CA LYS A 157 -9.26 -10.03 18.57
C LYS A 157 -9.29 -8.73 19.37
N GLY A 158 -9.59 -7.61 18.70
CA GLY A 158 -9.61 -6.27 19.33
C GLY A 158 -8.23 -5.60 19.36
N GLY A 159 -7.20 -6.21 18.77
CA GLY A 159 -5.90 -5.60 18.59
C GLY A 159 -5.98 -4.43 17.60
N THR A 160 -5.18 -3.40 17.82
CA THR A 160 -5.14 -2.22 16.96
C THR A 160 -3.81 -2.04 16.28
N SER A 161 -3.83 -1.57 15.06
CA SER A 161 -2.64 -1.26 14.27
C SER A 161 -2.82 0.07 13.55
N THR A 162 -1.81 0.94 13.65
CA THR A 162 -1.84 2.27 13.05
C THR A 162 -1.09 2.27 11.72
N VAL A 163 -1.68 2.87 10.71
CA VAL A 163 -1.01 3.10 9.43
C VAL A 163 0.00 4.25 9.60
N THR A 164 1.27 3.95 9.41
CA THR A 164 2.39 4.90 9.54
C THR A 164 2.76 5.54 8.20
N ILE A 165 2.72 4.76 7.11
CA ILE A 165 2.94 5.23 5.74
C ILE A 165 1.79 4.70 4.89
N ALA A 166 1.01 5.60 4.30
CA ALA A 166 -0.13 5.25 3.48
C ALA A 166 0.16 5.46 1.99
N ASN A 167 -0.62 4.80 1.13
CA ASN A 167 -0.63 5.03 -0.31
C ASN A 167 0.70 4.74 -1.02
N VAL A 168 1.42 3.71 -0.63
CA VAL A 168 2.57 3.22 -1.38
C VAL A 168 2.03 2.44 -2.59
N ILE A 169 1.93 3.14 -3.72
CA ILE A 169 1.30 2.61 -4.94
C ILE A 169 2.22 1.59 -5.61
N GLN A 170 1.64 0.50 -6.06
CA GLN A 170 2.30 -0.60 -6.76
C GLN A 170 1.58 -0.87 -8.10
N SER A 171 2.22 -1.60 -9.01
CA SER A 171 1.61 -1.96 -10.28
C SER A 171 0.37 -2.85 -10.10
N ASN A 172 0.35 -3.72 -9.10
CA ASN A 172 -0.75 -4.65 -8.81
C ASN A 172 -1.50 -4.33 -7.51
N GLY A 173 -1.32 -3.13 -6.93
CA GLY A 173 -2.07 -2.76 -5.73
C GLY A 173 -1.58 -1.53 -5.00
N VAL A 174 -1.79 -1.50 -3.70
CA VAL A 174 -1.32 -0.47 -2.80
C VAL A 174 -0.88 -1.08 -1.46
N ILE A 175 0.21 -0.58 -0.91
CA ILE A 175 0.69 -0.95 0.42
C ILE A 175 0.39 0.19 1.40
N HIS A 176 -0.09 -0.16 2.58
CA HIS A 176 -0.16 0.69 3.76
C HIS A 176 0.73 0.07 4.83
N VAL A 177 1.77 0.77 5.25
CA VAL A 177 2.68 0.30 6.30
C VAL A 177 2.01 0.44 7.65
N VAL A 178 2.05 -0.60 8.46
CA VAL A 178 1.42 -0.64 9.78
C VAL A 178 2.43 -0.98 10.88
N ASP A 179 2.16 -0.50 12.08
CA ASP A 179 3.04 -0.60 13.24
C ASP A 179 2.79 -1.81 14.14
N THR A 180 1.79 -2.62 13.83
CA THR A 180 1.42 -3.80 14.63
C THR A 180 0.86 -4.89 13.72
N VAL A 181 1.20 -6.16 14.01
CA VAL A 181 0.66 -7.32 13.29
C VAL A 181 -0.79 -7.55 13.69
N LEU A 182 -1.66 -7.69 12.70
CA LEU A 182 -3.08 -7.95 12.90
C LEU A 182 -3.32 -9.46 12.99
N MET A 183 -4.16 -9.88 13.92
CA MET A 183 -4.39 -11.29 14.21
C MET A 183 -5.81 -11.70 13.84
N PRO A 184 -5.98 -12.72 12.98
CA PRO A 184 -7.29 -13.32 12.74
C PRO A 184 -7.78 -14.10 13.98
N ASN A 185 -9.07 -14.43 13.98
CA ASN A 185 -9.65 -15.36 14.97
C ASN A 185 -9.12 -16.77 14.83
#